data_ba1a34244c88e013fdd981d5926c20d3
#
_entry.id   ba1a34244c88e013fdd981d5926c20d3
#
_cell.length_a   1.000
_cell.length_b   1.000
_cell.length_c   1.000
_cell.angle_alpha   90.00
_cell.angle_beta   90.00
_cell.angle_gamma   90.00
#
_symmetry.space_group_name_H-M   'P 1'
#
loop_
_entity.id
_entity.type
_entity.pdbx_description
1 polymer ?
#
loop_
_entity_poly.entity_id
_entity_poly.type
_entity_poly.pdbx_seq_one_letter_code
_entity_poly.pdbx_strand_id
1 'polypeptide(L)'
;MLDIQLLRKDLAGVAQRLASRGITLDTARIEALEAERKEIQVRTQELQARRNQLSKQIGMAKGKGEDAGELMAQVGGLGDDLKAAETRLAGIQEDLSGLLMTIPNLPHETVPVGRDEKDNEEIRRVGTPRAFPYQPLDHVDIGENLDLLDFPTAVKITTSRFVLMRGQLARMHRALSQFMLDVHSREHGYEEVYVPYLVNADSMRGT
;
A
#
# COMPACT_ATOMS: atom_id res chain seq x y z
N MET A 1 0.27 -2.01 2.60
CA MET A 1 0.86 -1.09 3.61
C MET A 1 0.32 -1.45 4.99
N LEU A 2 1.19 -1.52 6.01
CA LEU A 2 0.77 -1.81 7.38
C LEU A 2 -0.14 -0.69 7.93
N ASP A 3 -1.23 -1.06 8.64
CA ASP A 3 -2.11 -0.07 9.25
C ASP A 3 -1.40 0.62 10.43
N ILE A 4 -1.31 1.96 10.38
CA ILE A 4 -0.70 2.78 11.43
C ILE A 4 -1.38 2.57 12.80
N GLN A 5 -2.66 2.20 12.84
CA GLN A 5 -3.38 1.98 14.09
C GLN A 5 -2.82 0.78 14.87
N LEU A 6 -2.29 -0.24 14.18
CA LEU A 6 -1.62 -1.37 14.83
C LEU A 6 -0.37 -0.90 15.58
N LEU A 7 0.44 -0.04 14.94
CA LEU A 7 1.63 0.53 15.58
C LEU A 7 1.28 1.42 16.77
N ARG A 8 0.23 2.23 16.67
CA ARG A 8 -0.24 3.10 17.76
C ARG A 8 -0.78 2.34 18.95
N LYS A 9 -1.37 1.17 18.71
CA LYS A 9 -1.99 0.34 19.74
C LYS A 9 -0.96 -0.53 20.47
N ASP A 10 -0.06 -1.16 19.72
CA ASP A 10 0.93 -2.12 20.24
C ASP A 10 2.20 -2.15 19.40
N LEU A 11 3.04 -1.12 19.53
CA LEU A 11 4.29 -1.00 18.81
C LEU A 11 5.25 -2.15 19.14
N ALA A 12 5.32 -2.55 20.40
CA ALA A 12 6.23 -3.61 20.85
C ALA A 12 5.81 -4.97 20.27
N GLY A 13 4.53 -5.32 20.29
CA GLY A 13 4.01 -6.56 19.71
C GLY A 13 4.20 -6.61 18.19
N VAL A 14 4.00 -5.48 17.49
CA VAL A 14 4.30 -5.37 16.05
C VAL A 14 5.79 -5.60 15.78
N ALA A 15 6.67 -4.96 16.56
CA ALA A 15 8.12 -5.14 16.43
C ALA A 15 8.54 -6.60 16.65
N GLN A 16 7.99 -7.27 17.65
CA GLN A 16 8.25 -8.68 17.92
C GLN A 16 7.78 -9.59 16.77
N ARG A 17 6.59 -9.36 16.20
CA ARG A 17 6.08 -10.12 15.06
C ARG A 17 6.88 -9.89 13.79
N LEU A 18 7.40 -8.68 13.55
CA LEU A 18 8.30 -8.40 12.44
C LEU A 18 9.67 -9.04 12.63
N ALA A 19 10.15 -9.13 13.88
CA ALA A 19 11.41 -9.82 14.20
C ALA A 19 11.38 -11.30 13.82
N SER A 20 10.21 -11.97 13.87
CA SER A 20 10.06 -13.35 13.40
C SER A 20 10.28 -13.50 11.88
N ARG A 21 10.23 -12.40 11.13
CA ARG A 21 10.57 -12.32 9.70
C ARG A 21 12.00 -11.81 9.44
N GLY A 22 12.81 -11.69 10.48
CA GLY A 22 14.16 -11.14 10.39
C GLY A 22 14.21 -9.61 10.20
N ILE A 23 13.12 -8.90 10.51
CA ILE A 23 13.01 -7.45 10.31
C ILE A 23 13.09 -6.73 11.66
N THR A 24 14.05 -5.83 11.78
CA THR A 24 14.17 -4.95 12.94
C THR A 24 13.42 -3.65 12.68
N LEU A 25 12.39 -3.36 13.46
CA LEU A 25 11.62 -2.13 13.36
C LEU A 25 12.30 -1.03 14.18
N ASP A 26 12.49 0.15 13.57
CA ASP A 26 12.96 1.34 14.28
C ASP A 26 11.81 1.96 15.08
N THR A 27 11.57 1.41 16.26
CA THR A 27 10.51 1.85 17.15
C THR A 27 10.74 3.25 17.68
N ALA A 28 12.00 3.62 17.94
CA ALA A 28 12.35 4.96 18.45
C ALA A 28 11.97 6.06 17.45
N ARG A 29 12.23 5.83 16.17
CA ARG A 29 11.85 6.77 15.11
C ARG A 29 10.32 6.91 15.00
N ILE A 30 9.58 5.79 15.08
CA ILE A 30 8.11 5.82 15.03
C ILE A 30 7.54 6.59 16.21
N GLU A 31 8.04 6.33 17.43
CA GLU A 31 7.63 7.02 18.65
C GLU A 31 7.89 8.53 18.57
N ALA A 32 9.07 8.92 18.08
CA ALA A 32 9.44 10.33 17.92
C ALA A 32 8.51 11.04 16.91
N LEU A 33 8.24 10.45 15.75
CA LEU A 33 7.34 11.02 14.75
C LEU A 33 5.89 11.10 15.25
N GLU A 34 5.40 10.09 15.95
CA GLU A 34 4.05 10.10 16.52
C GLU A 34 3.90 11.09 17.69
N ALA A 35 4.93 11.28 18.50
CA ALA A 35 4.94 12.30 19.57
C ALA A 35 4.86 13.71 18.96
N GLU A 36 5.73 14.01 17.99
CA GLU A 36 5.75 15.29 17.29
C GLU A 36 4.42 15.55 16.56
N ARG A 37 3.89 14.53 15.89
CA ARG A 37 2.58 14.64 15.22
C ARG A 37 1.46 15.03 16.20
N LYS A 38 1.41 14.39 17.37
CA LYS A 38 0.41 14.71 18.39
C LYS A 38 0.54 16.13 18.90
N GLU A 39 1.76 16.57 19.19
CA GLU A 39 2.04 17.92 19.66
C GLU A 39 1.60 18.98 18.64
N ILE A 40 2.04 18.83 17.39
CA ILE A 40 1.69 19.77 16.31
C ILE A 40 0.18 19.74 16.00
N GLN A 41 -0.45 18.58 16.07
CA GLN A 41 -1.90 18.48 15.85
C GLN A 41 -2.69 19.24 16.92
N VAL A 42 -2.32 19.10 18.19
CA VAL A 42 -2.95 19.84 19.28
C VAL A 42 -2.74 21.35 19.10
N ARG A 43 -1.50 21.77 18.83
CA ARG A 43 -1.18 23.18 18.56
C ARG A 43 -1.99 23.76 17.40
N THR A 44 -2.11 23.01 16.31
CA THR A 44 -2.89 23.43 15.14
C THR A 44 -4.37 23.64 15.51
N GLN A 45 -4.95 22.72 16.29
CA GLN A 45 -6.34 22.83 16.76
C GLN A 45 -6.54 24.04 17.68
N GLU A 46 -5.60 24.30 18.59
CA GLU A 46 -5.63 25.46 19.46
C GLU A 46 -5.55 26.78 18.67
N LEU A 47 -4.64 26.88 17.71
CA LEU A 47 -4.50 28.04 16.83
C LEU A 47 -5.77 28.27 15.99
N GLN A 48 -6.38 27.21 15.46
CA GLN A 48 -7.65 27.29 14.72
C GLN A 48 -8.79 27.78 15.62
N ALA A 49 -8.92 27.24 16.83
CA ALA A 49 -9.93 27.63 17.80
C ALA A 49 -9.77 29.11 18.17
N ARG A 50 -8.54 29.57 18.45
CA ARG A 50 -8.22 30.94 18.77
C ARG A 50 -8.52 31.90 17.63
N ARG A 51 -8.15 31.52 16.40
CA ARG A 51 -8.47 32.31 15.20
C ARG A 51 -9.99 32.48 15.01
N ASN A 52 -10.75 31.40 15.19
CA ASN A 52 -12.21 31.42 15.09
C ASN A 52 -12.84 32.30 16.18
N GLN A 53 -12.31 32.26 17.42
CA GLN A 53 -12.76 33.13 18.52
C GLN A 53 -12.50 34.61 18.20
N LEU A 54 -11.29 34.96 17.78
CA LEU A 54 -10.94 36.34 17.41
C LEU A 54 -11.75 36.84 16.21
N SER A 55 -12.00 35.98 15.21
CA SER A 55 -12.85 36.35 14.07
C SER A 55 -14.28 36.67 14.48
N LYS A 56 -14.84 35.97 15.48
CA LYS A 56 -16.15 36.31 16.07
C LYS A 56 -16.12 37.66 16.79
N GLN A 57 -15.04 37.92 17.58
CA GLN A 57 -14.88 39.19 18.28
C GLN A 57 -14.76 40.38 17.29
N ILE A 58 -14.00 40.22 16.21
CA ILE A 58 -13.91 41.21 15.13
C ILE A 58 -15.30 41.47 14.53
N GLY A 59 -16.08 40.43 14.23
CA GLY A 59 -17.44 40.57 13.75
C GLY A 59 -18.35 41.37 14.69
N MET A 60 -18.26 41.09 15.97
CA MET A 60 -19.03 41.79 17.01
C MET A 60 -18.59 43.26 17.18
N ALA A 61 -17.29 43.56 17.21
CA ALA A 61 -16.75 44.92 17.31
C ALA A 61 -17.14 45.76 16.10
N LYS A 62 -16.98 45.21 14.88
CA LYS A 62 -17.42 45.89 13.64
C LYS A 62 -18.93 46.14 13.61
N GLY A 63 -19.75 45.22 14.09
CA GLY A 63 -21.19 45.38 14.18
C GLY A 63 -21.63 46.47 15.20
N LYS A 64 -20.79 46.82 16.16
CA LYS A 64 -21.00 47.91 17.13
C LYS A 64 -20.34 49.23 16.74
N GLY A 65 -19.58 49.27 15.63
CA GLY A 65 -18.81 50.42 15.19
C GLY A 65 -17.53 50.66 16.00
N GLU A 66 -17.05 49.68 16.74
CA GLU A 66 -15.83 49.72 17.54
C GLU A 66 -14.59 49.43 16.66
N ASP A 67 -13.42 49.97 17.05
CA ASP A 67 -12.16 49.70 16.37
C ASP A 67 -11.73 48.24 16.59
N ALA A 68 -11.49 47.52 15.50
CA ALA A 68 -11.04 46.13 15.48
C ALA A 68 -9.57 45.96 15.05
N GLY A 69 -8.80 47.08 14.96
CA GLY A 69 -7.43 47.06 14.39
C GLY A 69 -6.49 46.09 15.07
N GLU A 70 -6.45 46.11 16.41
CA GLU A 70 -5.61 45.20 17.21
C GLU A 70 -6.02 43.71 17.04
N LEU A 71 -7.32 43.44 17.00
CA LEU A 71 -7.83 42.08 16.80
C LEU A 71 -7.49 41.56 15.41
N MET A 72 -7.54 42.43 14.42
CA MET A 72 -7.16 42.07 13.04
C MET A 72 -5.66 41.78 12.93
N ALA A 73 -4.81 42.55 13.60
CA ALA A 73 -3.36 42.30 13.65
C ALA A 73 -3.04 40.95 14.33
N GLN A 74 -3.72 40.63 15.44
CA GLN A 74 -3.58 39.35 16.11
C GLN A 74 -4.02 38.17 15.21
N VAL A 75 -5.09 38.28 14.46
CA VAL A 75 -5.53 37.26 13.50
C VAL A 75 -4.52 37.07 12.38
N GLY A 76 -3.87 38.14 11.92
CA GLY A 76 -2.79 38.08 10.92
C GLY A 76 -1.62 37.22 11.41
N GLY A 77 -1.09 37.50 12.60
CA GLY A 77 0.01 36.71 13.18
C GLY A 77 -0.37 35.23 13.41
N LEU A 78 -1.60 34.97 13.89
CA LEU A 78 -2.10 33.59 14.04
C LEU A 78 -2.24 32.85 12.69
N GLY A 79 -2.48 33.57 11.60
CA GLY A 79 -2.54 32.99 10.26
C GLY A 79 -1.21 32.38 9.83
N ASP A 80 -0.12 33.08 10.07
CA ASP A 80 1.24 32.63 9.76
C ASP A 80 1.66 31.44 10.65
N ASP A 81 1.37 31.51 11.95
CA ASP A 81 1.63 30.41 12.88
C ASP A 81 0.85 29.14 12.52
N LEU A 82 -0.42 29.30 12.13
CA LEU A 82 -1.26 28.19 11.70
C LEU A 82 -0.72 27.56 10.43
N LYS A 83 -0.35 28.35 9.43
CA LYS A 83 0.24 27.87 8.20
C LYS A 83 1.55 27.11 8.42
N ALA A 84 2.40 27.60 9.33
CA ALA A 84 3.64 26.94 9.70
C ALA A 84 3.36 25.58 10.37
N ALA A 85 2.40 25.52 11.31
CA ALA A 85 2.00 24.30 11.99
C ALA A 85 1.38 23.27 11.02
N GLU A 86 0.50 23.71 10.11
CA GLU A 86 -0.10 22.84 9.07
C GLU A 86 0.96 22.29 8.12
N THR A 87 1.93 23.10 7.70
CA THR A 87 3.04 22.66 6.85
C THR A 87 3.89 21.62 7.57
N ARG A 88 4.20 21.84 8.84
CA ARG A 88 4.98 20.87 9.64
C ARG A 88 4.21 19.56 9.83
N LEU A 89 2.91 19.64 10.14
CA LEU A 89 2.06 18.46 10.28
C LEU A 89 2.00 17.64 8.98
N ALA A 90 1.86 18.29 7.84
CA ALA A 90 1.88 17.63 6.54
C ALA A 90 3.21 16.89 6.29
N GLY A 91 4.36 17.54 6.61
CA GLY A 91 5.67 16.91 6.50
C GLY A 91 5.82 15.66 7.38
N ILE A 92 5.38 15.74 8.65
CA ILE A 92 5.43 14.57 9.56
C ILE A 92 4.53 13.43 9.03
N GLN A 93 3.36 13.75 8.48
CA GLN A 93 2.46 12.75 7.89
C GLN A 93 3.07 12.08 6.66
N GLU A 94 3.80 12.84 5.84
CA GLU A 94 4.54 12.31 4.70
C GLU A 94 5.68 11.39 5.15
N ASP A 95 6.46 11.79 6.15
CA ASP A 95 7.54 10.97 6.75
C ASP A 95 7.00 9.66 7.31
N LEU A 96 5.87 9.70 8.06
CA LEU A 96 5.21 8.50 8.59
C LEU A 96 4.70 7.61 7.45
N SER A 97 4.07 8.18 6.43
CA SER A 97 3.59 7.43 5.27
C SER A 97 4.75 6.76 4.52
N GLY A 98 5.84 7.49 4.30
CA GLY A 98 7.07 6.95 3.70
C GLY A 98 7.65 5.79 4.49
N LEU A 99 7.71 5.93 5.81
CA LEU A 99 8.19 4.86 6.69
C LEU A 99 7.27 3.62 6.64
N LEU A 100 5.95 3.81 6.69
CA LEU A 100 4.97 2.71 6.62
C LEU A 100 5.04 1.94 5.30
N MET A 101 5.39 2.59 4.20
CA MET A 101 5.58 1.93 2.90
C MET A 101 6.78 0.97 2.89
N THR A 102 7.76 1.15 3.77
CA THR A 102 8.92 0.27 3.88
C THR A 102 8.70 -0.92 4.84
N ILE A 103 7.67 -0.86 5.67
CA ILE A 103 7.36 -1.91 6.65
C ILE A 103 6.49 -2.97 6.00
N PRO A 104 6.90 -4.24 5.95
CA PRO A 104 6.08 -5.32 5.41
C PRO A 104 4.89 -5.63 6.32
N ASN A 105 3.89 -6.33 5.76
CA ASN A 105 2.75 -6.79 6.53
C ASN A 105 3.15 -7.83 7.57
N LEU A 106 2.38 -7.88 8.67
CA LEU A 106 2.54 -8.89 9.71
C LEU A 106 2.15 -10.27 9.17
N PRO A 107 2.91 -11.32 9.52
CA PRO A 107 2.50 -12.69 9.22
C PRO A 107 1.23 -13.03 10.01
N HIS A 108 0.40 -13.93 9.47
CA HIS A 108 -0.71 -14.49 10.24
C HIS A 108 -0.17 -15.35 11.40
N GLU A 109 -0.96 -15.50 12.47
CA GLU A 109 -0.54 -16.24 13.68
C GLU A 109 -0.24 -17.71 13.41
N THR A 110 -0.89 -18.29 12.38
CA THR A 110 -0.67 -19.71 11.99
C THR A 110 0.59 -19.91 11.15
N VAL A 111 1.28 -18.84 10.74
CA VAL A 111 2.52 -18.98 9.97
C VAL A 111 3.66 -19.37 10.90
N PRO A 112 4.32 -20.53 10.67
CA PRO A 112 5.45 -20.95 11.49
C PRO A 112 6.62 -19.97 11.36
N VAL A 113 7.37 -19.82 12.45
CA VAL A 113 8.60 -19.03 12.42
C VAL A 113 9.68 -19.87 11.75
N GLY A 114 10.26 -19.35 10.67
CA GLY A 114 11.27 -20.05 9.89
C GLY A 114 12.21 -19.12 9.16
N ARG A 115 13.25 -19.65 8.54
CA ARG A 115 14.27 -18.92 7.78
C ARG A 115 14.00 -18.95 6.28
N ASP A 116 13.49 -20.07 5.78
CA ASP A 116 13.22 -20.29 4.36
C ASP A 116 12.03 -21.27 4.16
N GLU A 117 11.76 -21.65 2.91
CA GLU A 117 10.67 -22.54 2.54
C GLU A 117 10.75 -23.96 3.14
N LYS A 118 11.89 -24.39 3.69
CA LYS A 118 12.06 -25.70 4.31
C LYS A 118 11.43 -25.77 5.68
N ASP A 119 11.25 -24.61 6.32
CA ASP A 119 10.57 -24.48 7.60
C ASP A 119 9.03 -24.38 7.43
N ASN A 120 8.51 -24.40 6.20
CA ASN A 120 7.08 -24.39 5.95
C ASN A 120 6.42 -25.68 6.40
N GLU A 121 5.28 -25.58 7.07
CA GLU A 121 4.45 -26.71 7.47
C GLU A 121 3.52 -27.12 6.33
N GLU A 122 3.58 -28.39 5.90
CA GLU A 122 2.63 -28.92 4.92
C GLU A 122 1.27 -29.14 5.59
N ILE A 123 0.29 -28.29 5.30
CA ILE A 123 -1.05 -28.36 5.91
C ILE A 123 -1.87 -29.50 5.32
N ARG A 124 -1.74 -29.78 4.03
CA ARG A 124 -2.54 -30.81 3.36
C ARG A 124 -1.88 -31.26 2.06
N ARG A 125 -1.93 -32.56 1.82
CA ARG A 125 -1.56 -33.16 0.53
C ARG A 125 -2.79 -33.80 -0.11
N VAL A 126 -3.05 -33.47 -1.39
CA VAL A 126 -4.20 -34.01 -2.13
C VAL A 126 -3.75 -34.65 -3.41
N GLY A 127 -4.14 -35.91 -3.61
CA GLY A 127 -3.80 -36.71 -4.79
C GLY A 127 -2.36 -37.24 -4.77
N THR A 128 -2.04 -38.00 -5.80
CA THR A 128 -0.71 -38.57 -6.03
C THR A 128 -0.30 -38.22 -7.45
N PRO A 129 0.89 -37.62 -7.69
CA PRO A 129 1.39 -37.38 -9.02
C PRO A 129 1.48 -38.67 -9.83
N ARG A 130 1.13 -38.59 -11.10
CA ARG A 130 1.25 -39.74 -12.00
C ARG A 130 2.73 -40.12 -12.17
N ALA A 131 3.03 -41.39 -11.98
CA ALA A 131 4.34 -41.92 -12.34
C ALA A 131 4.41 -42.17 -13.85
N PHE A 132 5.47 -41.67 -14.47
CA PHE A 132 5.74 -41.91 -15.90
C PHE A 132 6.86 -42.95 -16.04
N PRO A 133 6.76 -43.90 -17.00
CA PRO A 133 7.83 -44.87 -17.27
C PRO A 133 9.00 -44.26 -18.09
N TYR A 134 8.95 -42.96 -18.38
CA TYR A 134 9.93 -42.17 -19.09
C TYR A 134 10.16 -40.83 -18.38
N GLN A 135 11.25 -40.14 -18.70
CA GLN A 135 11.51 -38.79 -18.24
C GLN A 135 10.59 -37.79 -18.96
N PRO A 136 9.59 -37.19 -18.30
CA PRO A 136 8.74 -36.21 -18.94
C PRO A 136 9.51 -34.93 -19.25
N LEU A 137 9.22 -34.30 -20.38
CA LEU A 137 9.68 -32.97 -20.72
C LEU A 137 8.92 -31.95 -19.91
N ASP A 138 9.54 -30.83 -19.60
CA ASP A 138 8.86 -29.71 -19.00
C ASP A 138 8.02 -28.91 -20.02
N HIS A 139 7.26 -27.94 -19.56
CA HIS A 139 6.35 -27.15 -20.40
C HIS A 139 7.10 -26.25 -21.41
N VAL A 140 8.33 -25.84 -21.11
CA VAL A 140 9.16 -25.03 -22.01
C VAL A 140 9.60 -25.89 -23.18
N ASP A 141 10.21 -27.05 -22.87
CA ASP A 141 10.66 -28.01 -23.92
C ASP A 141 9.51 -28.44 -24.84
N ILE A 142 8.33 -28.74 -24.24
CA ILE A 142 7.15 -29.11 -25.01
C ILE A 142 6.70 -27.96 -25.93
N GLY A 143 6.63 -26.75 -25.39
CA GLY A 143 6.18 -25.57 -26.10
C GLY A 143 7.12 -25.18 -27.25
N GLU A 144 8.43 -25.25 -27.02
CA GLU A 144 9.45 -24.97 -28.04
C GLU A 144 9.47 -26.07 -29.12
N ASN A 145 9.44 -27.36 -28.76
CA ASN A 145 9.39 -28.48 -29.69
C ASN A 145 8.16 -28.45 -30.60
N LEU A 146 7.06 -27.87 -30.12
CA LEU A 146 5.83 -27.69 -30.91
C LEU A 146 5.80 -26.35 -31.68
N ASP A 147 6.84 -25.52 -31.60
CA ASP A 147 6.90 -24.15 -32.16
C ASP A 147 5.73 -23.26 -31.70
N LEU A 148 5.29 -23.46 -30.46
CA LEU A 148 4.19 -22.72 -29.86
C LEU A 148 4.66 -21.67 -28.82
N LEU A 149 5.87 -21.82 -28.25
CA LEU A 149 6.57 -20.87 -27.39
C LEU A 149 7.83 -20.36 -28.09
N ASP A 150 8.08 -19.05 -28.02
CA ASP A 150 9.23 -18.40 -28.65
C ASP A 150 9.87 -17.39 -27.68
N PHE A 151 10.75 -17.86 -26.82
CA PHE A 151 11.48 -17.03 -25.89
C PHE A 151 12.53 -16.12 -26.57
N PRO A 152 13.30 -16.58 -27.58
CA PRO A 152 14.26 -15.71 -28.26
C PRO A 152 13.61 -14.48 -28.91
N THR A 153 12.44 -14.61 -29.52
CA THR A 153 11.71 -13.47 -30.07
C THR A 153 11.15 -12.57 -28.96
N ALA A 154 10.64 -13.13 -27.87
CA ALA A 154 10.18 -12.36 -26.73
C ALA A 154 11.30 -11.48 -26.14
N VAL A 155 12.52 -12.03 -25.98
CA VAL A 155 13.69 -11.29 -25.51
C VAL A 155 14.05 -10.11 -26.42
N LYS A 156 13.93 -10.26 -27.73
CA LYS A 156 14.17 -9.16 -28.69
C LYS A 156 13.16 -8.02 -28.54
N ILE A 157 11.90 -8.35 -28.19
CA ILE A 157 10.82 -7.36 -28.06
C ILE A 157 10.87 -6.65 -26.72
N THR A 158 11.11 -7.40 -25.62
CA THR A 158 10.86 -6.86 -24.27
C THR A 158 11.83 -7.33 -23.18
N THR A 159 12.95 -7.96 -23.50
CA THR A 159 13.95 -8.50 -22.56
C THR A 159 13.55 -9.86 -21.94
N SER A 160 14.27 -10.30 -20.89
CA SER A 160 14.06 -11.59 -20.22
C SER A 160 12.73 -11.64 -19.43
N ARG A 161 12.28 -12.85 -19.11
CA ARG A 161 11.09 -13.16 -18.32
C ARG A 161 9.74 -12.85 -18.99
N PHE A 162 9.76 -12.77 -20.32
CA PHE A 162 8.56 -12.69 -21.14
C PHE A 162 8.50 -13.89 -22.08
N VAL A 163 7.30 -14.20 -22.54
CA VAL A 163 7.06 -15.30 -23.48
C VAL A 163 6.23 -14.80 -24.66
N LEU A 164 6.53 -15.34 -25.85
CA LEU A 164 5.70 -15.16 -27.03
C LEU A 164 5.01 -16.50 -27.31
N MET A 165 3.71 -16.49 -27.41
CA MET A 165 2.89 -17.66 -27.70
C MET A 165 2.39 -17.60 -29.15
N ARG A 166 2.40 -18.75 -29.87
CA ARG A 166 1.95 -18.84 -31.24
C ARG A 166 0.77 -19.77 -31.40
N GLY A 167 0.06 -19.61 -32.50
CA GLY A 167 -0.95 -20.54 -33.01
C GLY A 167 -1.98 -20.99 -31.95
N GLN A 168 -2.07 -22.30 -31.79
CA GLN A 168 -3.07 -22.91 -30.89
C GLN A 168 -2.83 -22.58 -29.40
N LEU A 169 -1.57 -22.39 -28.99
CA LEU A 169 -1.29 -22.02 -27.62
C LEU A 169 -1.77 -20.58 -27.28
N ALA A 170 -1.56 -19.62 -28.20
CA ALA A 170 -2.10 -18.27 -28.07
C ALA A 170 -3.64 -18.28 -28.02
N ARG A 171 -4.27 -19.15 -28.83
CA ARG A 171 -5.72 -19.35 -28.81
C ARG A 171 -6.19 -19.93 -27.45
N MET A 172 -5.49 -20.94 -26.95
CA MET A 172 -5.80 -21.56 -25.66
C MET A 172 -5.64 -20.58 -24.50
N HIS A 173 -4.58 -19.78 -24.48
CA HIS A 173 -4.38 -18.73 -23.49
C HIS A 173 -5.58 -17.76 -23.44
N ARG A 174 -6.03 -17.27 -24.59
CA ARG A 174 -7.21 -16.40 -24.68
C ARG A 174 -8.48 -17.11 -24.22
N ALA A 175 -8.67 -18.39 -24.58
CA ALA A 175 -9.82 -19.18 -24.16
C ALA A 175 -9.86 -19.38 -22.64
N LEU A 176 -8.71 -19.64 -22.02
CA LEU A 176 -8.60 -19.75 -20.56
C LEU A 176 -8.90 -18.42 -19.85
N SER A 177 -8.41 -17.31 -20.39
CA SER A 177 -8.74 -15.98 -19.85
C SER A 177 -10.25 -15.72 -19.88
N GLN A 178 -10.91 -16.02 -21.02
CA GLN A 178 -12.36 -15.87 -21.14
C GLN A 178 -13.11 -16.81 -20.19
N PHE A 179 -12.67 -18.04 -20.06
CA PHE A 179 -13.27 -19.02 -19.15
C PHE A 179 -13.21 -18.55 -17.70
N MET A 180 -12.06 -18.04 -17.26
CA MET A 180 -11.91 -17.51 -15.89
C MET A 180 -12.83 -16.32 -15.63
N LEU A 181 -12.93 -15.37 -16.55
CA LEU A 181 -13.85 -14.24 -16.45
C LEU A 181 -15.31 -14.69 -16.38
N ASP A 182 -15.69 -15.64 -17.22
CA ASP A 182 -17.07 -16.20 -17.26
C ASP A 182 -17.44 -16.91 -15.96
N VAL A 183 -16.53 -17.71 -15.38
CA VAL A 183 -16.75 -18.40 -14.11
C VAL A 183 -16.92 -17.39 -12.99
N HIS A 184 -16.03 -16.40 -12.88
CA HIS A 184 -16.08 -15.42 -11.80
C HIS A 184 -17.34 -14.54 -11.88
N SER A 185 -17.75 -14.10 -13.06
CA SER A 185 -18.92 -13.26 -13.22
C SER A 185 -20.25 -14.04 -13.08
N ARG A 186 -20.32 -15.31 -13.52
CA ARG A 186 -21.57 -16.09 -13.51
C ARG A 186 -21.76 -16.91 -12.23
N GLU A 187 -20.70 -17.47 -11.67
CA GLU A 187 -20.76 -18.42 -10.54
C GLU A 187 -20.35 -17.80 -9.21
N HIS A 188 -19.42 -16.85 -9.22
CA HIS A 188 -18.86 -16.28 -8.00
C HIS A 188 -19.40 -14.87 -7.68
N GLY A 189 -20.32 -14.33 -8.51
CA GLY A 189 -20.99 -13.04 -8.26
C GLY A 189 -20.11 -11.81 -8.40
N TYR A 190 -18.97 -11.91 -9.09
CA TYR A 190 -18.14 -10.75 -9.41
C TYR A 190 -18.74 -9.95 -10.57
N GLU A 191 -18.61 -8.63 -10.53
CA GLU A 191 -18.93 -7.74 -11.63
C GLU A 191 -17.70 -7.54 -12.51
N GLU A 192 -17.83 -7.81 -13.81
CA GLU A 192 -16.77 -7.54 -14.77
C GLU A 192 -16.72 -6.04 -15.07
N VAL A 193 -15.52 -5.43 -14.90
CA VAL A 193 -15.29 -4.02 -15.21
C VAL A 193 -14.13 -3.85 -16.17
N TYR A 194 -14.29 -2.96 -17.14
CA TYR A 194 -13.22 -2.56 -18.04
C TYR A 194 -12.59 -1.27 -17.54
N VAL A 195 -11.33 -1.34 -17.14
CA VAL A 195 -10.59 -0.20 -16.55
C VAL A 195 -9.53 0.33 -17.50
N PRO A 196 -9.11 1.61 -17.36
CA PRO A 196 -7.96 2.13 -18.10
C PRO A 196 -6.68 1.34 -17.79
N TYR A 197 -5.86 1.06 -18.81
CA TYR A 197 -4.57 0.40 -18.63
C TYR A 197 -3.48 1.33 -18.11
N LEU A 198 -3.67 2.66 -18.27
CA LEU A 198 -2.79 3.68 -17.74
C LEU A 198 -3.44 4.29 -16.52
N VAL A 199 -2.73 4.26 -15.40
CA VAL A 199 -3.18 4.83 -14.13
C VAL A 199 -2.16 5.84 -13.62
N ASN A 200 -2.61 6.76 -12.77
CA ASN A 200 -1.74 7.73 -12.12
C ASN A 200 -0.90 7.07 -11.00
N ALA A 201 0.12 7.77 -10.53
CA ALA A 201 1.03 7.27 -9.50
C ALA A 201 0.31 6.95 -8.18
N ASP A 202 -0.71 7.72 -7.82
CA ASP A 202 -1.45 7.51 -6.57
C ASP A 202 -2.26 6.21 -6.59
N SER A 203 -2.83 5.85 -7.76
CA SER A 203 -3.53 4.57 -7.94
C SER A 203 -2.59 3.36 -7.87
N MET A 204 -1.32 3.53 -8.26
CA MET A 204 -0.29 2.47 -8.17
C MET A 204 0.30 2.36 -6.76
N ARG A 205 0.11 3.37 -5.93
CA ARG A 205 0.68 3.39 -4.59
C ARG A 205 -0.10 2.47 -3.65
N GLY A 206 0.54 1.44 -3.15
CA GLY A 206 -0.05 0.50 -2.20
C GLY A 206 -0.77 -0.72 -2.79
N THR A 207 -0.61 -0.95 -4.11
CA THR A 207 -1.06 -2.18 -4.80
C THR A 207 0.05 -3.21 -4.89
#